data_313e3976d5d12f6dc85b7b620367147e
#
_entry.id   313e3976d5d12f6dc85b7b620367147e
#
_cell.length_a   1.000
_cell.length_b   1.000
_cell.length_c   1.000
_cell.angle_alpha   90.00
_cell.angle_beta   90.00
_cell.angle_gamma   90.00
#
_symmetry.space_group_name_H-M   'P 1'
#
loop_
_entity.id
_entity.type
_entity.pdbx_description
1 polymer ?
#
loop_
_entity_poly.entity_id
_entity_poly.type
_entity_poly.pdbx_seq_one_letter_code
_entity_poly.pdbx_strand_id
1 'polypeptide(L)'
;MNHDQDFYQWAMNSAQQLRTGNLAGLDLIRIAEEIEDMGRSEKHALASHLRVLMLHLLKWRYQPALRSVSWRLSITNARDDIAELLEDNPSLNSKLAEIVSRRYSAARQGAILETGLPAVTFPIDCPFTIVQLLDSEYWS
;
A
#
# COMPACT_ATOMS: atom_id res chain seq x y z
N MET A 1 -17.38 30.37 -6.47
CA MET A 1 -16.18 29.88 -5.82
C MET A 1 -15.65 28.65 -6.56
N ASN A 2 -14.35 28.59 -6.72
CA ASN A 2 -13.71 27.44 -7.34
C ASN A 2 -13.46 26.37 -6.26
N HIS A 3 -14.22 25.26 -6.29
CA HIS A 3 -14.08 24.18 -5.31
C HIS A 3 -12.75 23.44 -5.40
N ASP A 4 -12.00 23.57 -6.52
CA ASP A 4 -10.64 23.03 -6.62
C ASP A 4 -9.65 23.79 -5.73
N GLN A 5 -9.96 25.06 -5.41
CA GLN A 5 -9.14 25.90 -4.54
C GLN A 5 -9.56 25.77 -3.07
N ASP A 6 -10.80 25.37 -2.78
CA ASP A 6 -11.31 25.16 -1.44
C ASP A 6 -12.05 23.82 -1.36
N PHE A 7 -11.27 22.77 -1.38
CA PHE A 7 -11.76 21.40 -1.33
C PHE A 7 -12.54 21.12 -0.04
N TYR A 8 -12.05 21.61 1.10
CA TYR A 8 -12.69 21.34 2.38
C TYR A 8 -14.13 21.85 2.39
N GLN A 9 -14.35 23.10 1.98
CA GLN A 9 -15.68 23.68 1.97
C GLN A 9 -16.60 22.97 0.98
N TRP A 10 -16.09 22.65 -0.20
CA TRP A 10 -16.84 21.90 -1.21
C TRP A 10 -17.28 20.53 -0.67
N ALA A 11 -16.37 19.81 -0.03
CA ALA A 11 -16.67 18.49 0.53
C ALA A 11 -17.73 18.55 1.62
N MET A 12 -17.59 19.50 2.55
CA MET A 12 -18.56 19.65 3.66
C MET A 12 -19.93 20.07 3.16
N ASN A 13 -20.00 20.99 2.21
CA ASN A 13 -21.26 21.43 1.61
C ASN A 13 -21.93 20.31 0.81
N SER A 14 -21.16 19.58 0.03
CA SER A 14 -21.65 18.44 -0.75
C SER A 14 -22.22 17.35 0.16
N ALA A 15 -21.53 17.04 1.24
CA ALA A 15 -22.00 16.05 2.22
C ALA A 15 -23.33 16.48 2.85
N GLN A 16 -23.47 17.77 3.19
CA GLN A 16 -24.70 18.30 3.78
C GLN A 16 -25.86 18.22 2.81
N GLN A 17 -25.64 18.58 1.55
CA GLN A 17 -26.66 18.48 0.52
C GLN A 17 -27.13 17.04 0.30
N LEU A 18 -26.17 16.10 0.33
CA LEU A 18 -26.52 14.68 0.22
C LEU A 18 -27.38 14.22 1.41
N ARG A 19 -27.03 14.62 2.64
CA ARG A 19 -27.81 14.25 3.85
C ARG A 19 -29.23 14.76 3.82
N THR A 20 -29.42 15.96 3.31
CA THR A 20 -30.73 16.57 3.24
C THR A 20 -31.53 16.15 2.00
N GLY A 21 -30.94 15.36 1.11
CA GLY A 21 -31.58 14.94 -0.12
C GLY A 21 -31.64 16.03 -1.19
N ASN A 22 -30.96 17.16 -0.98
CA ASN A 22 -30.90 18.23 -1.95
C ASN A 22 -29.84 18.00 -2.98
N LEU A 23 -30.22 17.30 -4.05
CA LEU A 23 -29.26 16.95 -5.13
C LEU A 23 -29.11 18.03 -6.20
N ALA A 24 -29.97 19.06 -6.16
CA ALA A 24 -29.87 20.17 -7.09
C ALA A 24 -28.60 20.96 -6.84
N GLY A 25 -27.86 21.21 -7.90
CA GLY A 25 -26.61 21.96 -7.81
C GLY A 25 -25.41 21.13 -7.36
N LEU A 26 -25.56 19.83 -7.06
CA LEU A 26 -24.44 18.96 -6.77
C LEU A 26 -23.72 18.55 -8.05
N ASP A 27 -22.40 18.56 -7.99
CA ASP A 27 -21.56 17.98 -9.02
C ASP A 27 -21.38 16.48 -8.73
N LEU A 28 -22.32 15.67 -9.23
CA LEU A 28 -22.32 14.23 -8.97
C LEU A 28 -21.11 13.54 -9.60
N ILE A 29 -20.63 14.04 -10.73
CA ILE A 29 -19.43 13.49 -11.39
C ILE A 29 -18.21 13.71 -10.49
N ARG A 30 -18.07 14.91 -9.95
CA ARG A 30 -16.96 15.24 -9.05
C ARG A 30 -17.01 14.40 -7.77
N ILE A 31 -18.21 14.25 -7.21
CA ILE A 31 -18.40 13.42 -6.01
C ILE A 31 -18.00 11.98 -6.29
N ALA A 32 -18.43 11.42 -7.42
CA ALA A 32 -18.05 10.06 -7.81
C ALA A 32 -16.54 9.92 -7.95
N GLU A 33 -15.86 10.88 -8.58
CA GLU A 33 -14.42 10.89 -8.73
C GLU A 33 -13.71 10.89 -7.37
N GLU A 34 -14.18 11.69 -6.43
CA GLU A 34 -13.60 11.75 -5.09
C GLU A 34 -13.78 10.44 -4.32
N ILE A 35 -14.93 9.78 -4.47
CA ILE A 35 -15.18 8.47 -3.85
C ILE A 35 -14.24 7.43 -4.46
N GLU A 36 -14.07 7.44 -5.78
CA GLU A 36 -13.13 6.52 -6.44
C GLU A 36 -11.69 6.75 -5.98
N ASP A 37 -11.29 8.02 -5.82
CA ASP A 37 -9.95 8.37 -5.32
C ASP A 37 -9.72 7.85 -3.90
N MET A 38 -10.72 7.90 -3.04
CA MET A 38 -10.66 7.31 -1.70
C MET A 38 -10.42 5.81 -1.77
N GLY A 39 -11.13 5.11 -2.67
CA GLY A 39 -10.93 3.68 -2.87
C GLY A 39 -9.54 3.35 -3.41
N ARG A 40 -9.07 4.11 -4.40
CA ARG A 40 -7.71 3.92 -4.93
C ARG A 40 -6.64 4.17 -3.87
N SER A 41 -6.88 5.11 -2.97
CA SER A 41 -5.97 5.42 -1.87
C SER A 41 -5.72 4.22 -0.97
N GLU A 42 -6.78 3.44 -0.67
CA GLU A 42 -6.65 2.21 0.12
C GLU A 42 -5.80 1.16 -0.61
N LYS A 43 -6.01 1.00 -1.91
CA LYS A 43 -5.21 0.08 -2.73
C LYS A 43 -3.75 0.53 -2.81
N HIS A 44 -3.50 1.82 -2.95
CA HIS A 44 -2.14 2.38 -2.96
C HIS A 44 -1.43 2.18 -1.62
N ALA A 45 -2.13 2.36 -0.52
CA ALA A 45 -1.57 2.12 0.82
C ALA A 45 -1.14 0.66 0.96
N LEU A 46 -2.00 -0.29 0.55
CA LEU A 46 -1.66 -1.70 0.56
C LEU A 46 -0.42 -2.00 -0.29
N ALA A 47 -0.36 -1.44 -1.50
CA ALA A 47 0.79 -1.62 -2.38
C ALA A 47 2.08 -1.08 -1.76
N SER A 48 2.02 0.07 -1.10
CA SER A 48 3.17 0.68 -0.43
C SER A 48 3.68 -0.17 0.72
N HIS A 49 2.78 -0.71 1.55
CA HIS A 49 3.17 -1.57 2.66
C HIS A 49 3.75 -2.89 2.17
N LEU A 50 3.21 -3.47 1.10
CA LEU A 50 3.76 -4.68 0.51
C LEU A 50 5.17 -4.44 -0.04
N ARG A 51 5.40 -3.29 -0.69
CA ARG A 51 6.73 -2.93 -1.19
C ARG A 51 7.74 -2.84 -0.05
N VAL A 52 7.38 -2.14 1.04
CA VAL A 52 8.24 -2.00 2.22
C VAL A 52 8.54 -3.36 2.83
N LEU A 53 7.54 -4.22 2.96
CA LEU A 53 7.70 -5.56 3.50
C LEU A 53 8.67 -6.39 2.66
N MET A 54 8.46 -6.43 1.35
CA MET A 54 9.32 -7.21 0.46
C MET A 54 10.76 -6.70 0.45
N LEU A 55 10.94 -5.37 0.45
CA LEU A 55 12.26 -4.76 0.50
C LEU A 55 13.01 -5.20 1.76
N HIS A 56 12.35 -5.15 2.91
CA HIS A 56 13.00 -5.51 4.18
C HIS A 56 13.21 -7.02 4.32
N LEU A 57 12.33 -7.85 3.76
CA LEU A 57 12.54 -9.30 3.72
C LEU A 57 13.73 -9.65 2.82
N LEU A 58 13.94 -8.94 1.72
CA LEU A 58 15.13 -9.11 0.89
C LEU A 58 16.40 -8.72 1.64
N LYS A 59 16.41 -7.59 2.32
CA LYS A 59 17.55 -7.18 3.15
C LYS A 59 17.80 -8.21 4.25
N TRP A 60 16.76 -8.68 4.89
CA TRP A 60 16.84 -9.68 5.96
C TRP A 60 17.49 -10.97 5.47
N ARG A 61 17.09 -11.45 4.29
CA ARG A 61 17.61 -12.69 3.71
C ARG A 61 19.07 -12.57 3.29
N TYR A 62 19.41 -11.47 2.60
CA TYR A 62 20.71 -11.36 1.92
C TYR A 62 21.76 -10.60 2.71
N GLN A 63 21.42 -10.02 3.84
CA GLN A 63 22.35 -9.38 4.75
C GLN A 63 22.10 -9.82 6.20
N PRO A 64 22.23 -11.11 6.51
CA PRO A 64 21.92 -11.61 7.87
C PRO A 64 22.77 -10.96 8.97
N ALA A 65 24.00 -10.56 8.66
CA ALA A 65 24.89 -9.91 9.62
C ALA A 65 24.44 -8.50 10.02
N LEU A 66 23.59 -7.88 9.19
CA LEU A 66 23.10 -6.52 9.43
C LEU A 66 21.66 -6.47 9.95
N ARG A 67 21.07 -7.61 10.24
CA ARG A 67 19.72 -7.68 10.81
C ARG A 67 19.65 -6.84 12.08
N SER A 68 18.64 -5.97 12.16
CA SER A 68 18.52 -5.00 13.23
C SER A 68 17.11 -4.95 13.78
N VAL A 69 16.95 -4.31 14.94
CA VAL A 69 15.63 -4.02 15.50
C VAL A 69 14.82 -3.15 14.53
N SER A 70 15.47 -2.20 13.86
CA SER A 70 14.82 -1.34 12.89
C SER A 70 14.20 -2.14 11.74
N TRP A 71 14.92 -3.11 11.19
CA TRP A 71 14.39 -3.97 10.11
C TRP A 71 13.24 -4.84 10.63
N ARG A 72 13.39 -5.37 11.83
CA ARG A 72 12.34 -6.18 12.47
C ARG A 72 11.06 -5.38 12.64
N LEU A 73 11.18 -4.15 13.12
CA LEU A 73 10.03 -3.25 13.27
C LEU A 73 9.38 -2.90 11.93
N SER A 74 10.19 -2.62 10.91
CA SER A 74 9.66 -2.32 9.57
C SER A 74 8.85 -3.50 9.03
N ILE A 75 9.33 -4.72 9.19
CA ILE A 75 8.64 -5.93 8.73
C ILE A 75 7.34 -6.12 9.53
N THR A 76 7.42 -6.03 10.86
CA THR A 76 6.26 -6.22 11.73
C THR A 76 5.20 -5.17 11.47
N ASN A 77 5.59 -3.90 11.40
CA ASN A 77 4.65 -2.80 11.17
C ASN A 77 4.00 -2.90 9.79
N ALA A 78 4.76 -3.25 8.76
CA ALA A 78 4.20 -3.43 7.42
C ALA A 78 3.15 -4.54 7.41
N ARG A 79 3.41 -5.66 8.08
CA ARG A 79 2.44 -6.77 8.20
C ARG A 79 1.19 -6.36 8.96
N ASP A 80 1.34 -5.61 10.06
CA ASP A 80 0.20 -5.12 10.82
C ASP A 80 -0.67 -4.18 9.98
N ASP A 81 -0.05 -3.26 9.25
CA ASP A 81 -0.77 -2.32 8.39
C ASP A 81 -1.47 -3.05 7.24
N ILE A 82 -0.84 -4.05 6.64
CA ILE A 82 -1.44 -4.88 5.60
C ILE A 82 -2.65 -5.63 6.15
N ALA A 83 -2.52 -6.24 7.33
CA ALA A 83 -3.60 -6.99 7.94
C ALA A 83 -4.80 -6.10 8.23
N GLU A 84 -4.57 -4.89 8.74
CA GLU A 84 -5.63 -3.91 9.01
C GLU A 84 -6.35 -3.49 7.73
N LEU A 85 -5.60 -3.18 6.68
CA LEU A 85 -6.19 -2.82 5.38
C LEU A 85 -7.04 -3.94 4.80
N LEU A 86 -6.59 -5.18 4.91
CA LEU A 86 -7.35 -6.33 4.40
C LEU A 86 -8.56 -6.66 5.25
N GLU A 87 -8.50 -6.39 6.57
CA GLU A 87 -9.65 -6.53 7.45
C GLU A 87 -10.73 -5.50 7.11
N ASP A 88 -10.32 -4.24 6.90
CA ASP A 88 -11.23 -3.16 6.54
C ASP A 88 -11.74 -3.28 5.09
N ASN A 89 -10.94 -3.87 4.21
CA ASN A 89 -11.22 -3.96 2.77
C ASN A 89 -10.99 -5.38 2.26
N PRO A 90 -11.86 -6.34 2.65
CA PRO A 90 -11.66 -7.76 2.26
C PRO A 90 -11.58 -8.00 0.75
N SER A 91 -12.24 -7.15 -0.04
CA SER A 91 -12.21 -7.26 -1.50
C SER A 91 -10.81 -7.08 -2.09
N LEU A 92 -9.88 -6.45 -1.35
CA LEU A 92 -8.51 -6.28 -1.80
C LEU A 92 -7.71 -7.58 -1.76
N ASN A 93 -8.20 -8.62 -1.05
CA ASN A 93 -7.53 -9.92 -1.07
C ASN A 93 -7.38 -10.48 -2.49
N SER A 94 -8.37 -10.26 -3.36
CA SER A 94 -8.30 -10.70 -4.74
C SER A 94 -7.30 -9.92 -5.59
N LYS A 95 -6.78 -8.81 -5.09
CA LYS A 95 -5.81 -7.96 -5.78
C LYS A 95 -4.37 -8.21 -5.34
N LEU A 96 -4.14 -9.00 -4.30
CA LEU A 96 -2.81 -9.18 -3.72
C LEU A 96 -1.79 -9.71 -4.72
N ALA A 97 -2.14 -10.73 -5.50
CA ALA A 97 -1.23 -11.32 -6.47
C ALA A 97 -0.76 -10.29 -7.50
N GLU A 98 -1.68 -9.48 -8.02
CA GLU A 98 -1.37 -8.42 -8.97
C GLU A 98 -0.48 -7.35 -8.34
N ILE A 99 -0.83 -6.91 -7.13
CA ILE A 99 -0.07 -5.87 -6.43
C ILE A 99 1.36 -6.33 -6.13
N VAL A 100 1.51 -7.54 -5.61
CA VAL A 100 2.84 -8.11 -5.32
C VAL A 100 3.66 -8.20 -6.59
N SER A 101 3.08 -8.72 -7.67
CA SER A 101 3.76 -8.83 -8.96
C SER A 101 4.25 -7.48 -9.47
N ARG A 102 3.43 -6.44 -9.35
CA ARG A 102 3.78 -5.09 -9.82
C ARG A 102 4.80 -4.37 -8.93
N ARG A 103 4.74 -4.61 -7.61
CA ARG A 103 5.56 -3.86 -6.64
C ARG A 103 6.90 -4.52 -6.34
N TYR A 104 7.06 -5.78 -6.66
CA TYR A 104 8.31 -6.46 -6.36
C TYR A 104 9.52 -5.81 -7.04
N SER A 105 9.38 -5.37 -8.28
CA SER A 105 10.48 -4.69 -9.00
C SER A 105 10.98 -3.46 -8.24
N ALA A 106 10.06 -2.65 -7.70
CA ALA A 106 10.42 -1.48 -6.90
C ALA A 106 11.08 -1.87 -5.58
N ALA A 107 10.57 -2.92 -4.92
CA ALA A 107 11.16 -3.44 -3.69
C ALA A 107 12.58 -3.96 -3.94
N ARG A 108 12.77 -4.71 -5.02
CA ARG A 108 14.08 -5.22 -5.42
C ARG A 108 15.05 -4.08 -5.68
N GLN A 109 14.63 -3.07 -6.44
CA GLN A 109 15.46 -1.91 -6.73
C GLN A 109 15.86 -1.18 -5.46
N GLY A 110 14.92 -0.99 -4.53
CA GLY A 110 15.20 -0.40 -3.23
C GLY A 110 16.21 -1.20 -2.43
N ALA A 111 16.10 -2.53 -2.44
CA ALA A 111 17.05 -3.40 -1.76
C ALA A 111 18.45 -3.28 -2.37
N ILE A 112 18.56 -3.23 -3.69
CA ILE A 112 19.84 -3.02 -4.37
C ILE A 112 20.47 -1.70 -3.94
N LEU A 113 19.71 -0.63 -3.94
CA LEU A 113 20.20 0.71 -3.59
C LEU A 113 20.62 0.80 -2.12
N GLU A 114 19.80 0.26 -1.22
CA GLU A 114 20.05 0.36 0.23
C GLU A 114 21.17 -0.55 0.71
N THR A 115 21.34 -1.71 0.08
CA THR A 115 22.38 -2.65 0.49
C THR A 115 23.71 -2.41 -0.21
N GLY A 116 23.70 -1.83 -1.39
CA GLY A 116 24.89 -1.69 -2.22
C GLY A 116 25.37 -3.02 -2.82
N LEU A 117 24.60 -4.10 -2.65
CA LEU A 117 24.94 -5.39 -3.22
C LEU A 117 24.70 -5.43 -4.73
N PRO A 118 25.41 -6.30 -5.47
CA PRO A 118 25.15 -6.46 -6.90
C PRO A 118 23.70 -6.86 -7.17
N ALA A 119 23.12 -6.34 -8.25
CA ALA A 119 21.74 -6.63 -8.63
C ALA A 119 21.46 -8.12 -8.74
N VAL A 120 22.43 -8.89 -9.22
CA VAL A 120 22.32 -10.35 -9.40
C VAL A 120 22.10 -11.08 -8.07
N THR A 121 22.41 -10.46 -6.93
CA THR A 121 22.17 -11.03 -5.60
C THR A 121 20.68 -11.29 -5.35
N PHE A 122 19.84 -10.43 -5.89
CA PHE A 122 18.40 -10.48 -5.65
C PHE A 122 17.65 -11.12 -6.82
N PRO A 123 16.73 -12.06 -6.56
CA PRO A 123 15.99 -12.70 -7.65
C PRO A 123 15.23 -11.67 -8.49
N ILE A 124 15.18 -11.89 -9.80
CA ILE A 124 14.41 -11.04 -10.71
C ILE A 124 12.91 -11.23 -10.45
N ASP A 125 12.50 -12.46 -10.24
CA ASP A 125 11.12 -12.79 -9.90
C ASP A 125 10.94 -12.83 -8.39
N CYS A 126 9.76 -12.43 -7.92
CA CYS A 126 9.45 -12.38 -6.49
C CYS A 126 9.61 -13.75 -5.85
N PRO A 127 10.51 -13.91 -4.85
CA PRO A 127 10.74 -15.19 -4.19
C PRO A 127 9.72 -15.47 -3.08
N PHE A 128 8.81 -14.53 -2.80
CA PHE A 128 7.86 -14.65 -1.71
C PHE A 128 6.48 -15.03 -2.23
N THR A 129 5.82 -15.98 -1.56
CA THR A 129 4.40 -16.26 -1.78
C THR A 129 3.55 -15.30 -0.97
N ILE A 130 2.28 -15.13 -1.34
CA ILE A 130 1.35 -14.30 -0.58
C ILE A 130 1.19 -14.85 0.83
N VAL A 131 1.11 -16.17 0.99
CA VAL A 131 1.02 -16.81 2.31
C VAL A 131 2.22 -16.41 3.18
N GLN A 132 3.43 -16.46 2.62
CA GLN A 132 4.65 -16.06 3.33
C GLN A 132 4.63 -14.59 3.71
N LEU A 133 4.22 -13.71 2.80
CA LEU A 133 4.18 -12.28 3.08
C LEU A 133 3.22 -11.94 4.22
N LEU A 134 2.08 -12.64 4.29
CA LEU A 134 1.06 -12.38 5.31
C LEU A 134 1.31 -13.12 6.62
N ASP A 135 2.24 -14.06 6.64
CA ASP A 135 2.55 -14.88 7.82
C ASP A 135 3.54 -14.15 8.72
N SER A 136 3.08 -13.76 9.91
CA SER A 136 3.91 -13.04 10.89
C SER A 136 5.09 -13.88 11.41
N GLU A 137 5.05 -15.19 11.21
CA GLU A 137 6.12 -16.09 11.63
C GLU A 137 7.18 -16.31 10.54
N TYR A 138 6.95 -15.80 9.33
CA TYR A 138 7.89 -15.97 8.22
C TYR A 138 8.88 -14.81 8.18
N TRP A 139 10.18 -15.11 8.29
CA TRP A 139 11.25 -14.12 8.30
C TRP A 139 12.26 -14.25 7.16
N SER A 140 12.05 -15.16 6.24
CA SER A 140 12.93 -15.33 5.06
C SER A 140 14.32 -15.93 5.38
#